data_a001e833334e9e6a2b643e28a0d8b152
#
_entry.id   a001e833334e9e6a2b643e28a0d8b152
#
_cell.length_a   1.000
_cell.length_b   1.000
_cell.length_c   1.000
_cell.angle_alpha   90.00
_cell.angle_beta   90.00
_cell.angle_gamma   90.00
#
_symmetry.space_group_name_H-M   'P 1'
#
loop_
_entity.id
_entity.type
_entity.pdbx_description
1 polymer ?
#
loop_
_entity_poly.entity_id
_entity_poly.type
_entity_poly.pdbx_seq_one_letter_code
_entity_poly.pdbx_strand_id
1 'polypeptide(L)'
;MLFRSRQVGELSGGQLQRVLIARALVCQPEILILDEPTANVDMRIEEDIFSLLKNYSDHMTIIVVSHDIAFISGYVDRVACLNRTLVCHNTESISGKMIEELYDAPVKMIHHHH
;
A
#
# COMPACT_ATOMS: atom_id res chain seq x y z
N MET A 1 12.23 -21.40 -15.91
CA MET A 1 11.49 -20.37 -15.20
C MET A 1 10.04 -20.79 -14.98
N LEU A 2 9.56 -20.71 -13.78
CA LEU A 2 8.25 -21.23 -13.41
C LEU A 2 7.08 -20.60 -14.20
N PHE A 3 7.23 -19.34 -14.60
CA PHE A 3 6.15 -18.64 -15.30
C PHE A 3 6.00 -19.00 -16.76
N ARG A 4 6.94 -19.77 -17.34
CA ARG A 4 6.82 -20.24 -18.72
C ARG A 4 5.71 -21.27 -18.90
N SER A 5 5.49 -22.09 -17.90
CA SER A 5 4.47 -23.16 -17.95
C SER A 5 3.12 -22.70 -17.42
N ARG A 6 3.02 -21.46 -16.94
CA ARG A 6 1.78 -20.89 -16.41
C ARG A 6 1.43 -19.61 -17.14
N GLN A 7 0.17 -19.54 -17.54
CA GLN A 7 -0.40 -18.27 -18.00
C GLN A 7 -0.69 -17.37 -16.80
N VAL A 8 -0.69 -16.06 -17.02
CA VAL A 8 -0.95 -15.09 -15.95
C VAL A 8 -2.28 -15.38 -15.25
N GLY A 9 -3.31 -15.83 -15.99
CA GLY A 9 -4.59 -16.18 -15.40
C GLY A 9 -4.60 -17.36 -14.45
N GLU A 10 -3.55 -18.17 -14.45
CA GLU A 10 -3.40 -19.32 -13.54
C GLU A 10 -2.79 -18.94 -12.19
N LEU A 11 -2.27 -17.72 -12.07
CA LEU A 11 -1.67 -17.24 -10.82
C LEU A 11 -2.75 -16.85 -9.83
N SER A 12 -2.49 -17.06 -8.54
CA SER A 12 -3.34 -16.49 -7.50
C SER A 12 -3.25 -14.97 -7.51
N GLY A 13 -4.22 -14.29 -6.88
CA GLY A 13 -4.20 -12.84 -6.76
C GLY A 13 -2.91 -12.31 -6.14
N GLY A 14 -2.43 -12.97 -5.09
CA GLY A 14 -1.19 -12.58 -4.43
C GLY A 14 0.04 -12.82 -5.30
N GLN A 15 0.09 -13.94 -6.02
CA GLN A 15 1.18 -14.23 -6.93
C GLN A 15 1.23 -13.21 -8.07
N LEU A 16 0.08 -12.87 -8.64
CA LEU A 16 -0.01 -11.87 -9.70
C LEU A 16 0.47 -10.51 -9.21
N GLN A 17 0.05 -10.08 -8.03
CA GLN A 17 0.48 -8.82 -7.46
C GLN A 17 1.99 -8.77 -7.25
N ARG A 18 2.57 -9.85 -6.74
CA ARG A 18 4.03 -9.93 -6.56
C ARG A 18 4.77 -9.83 -7.90
N VAL A 19 4.26 -10.46 -8.94
CA VAL A 19 4.85 -10.40 -10.27
C VAL A 19 4.79 -8.98 -10.83
N LEU A 20 3.67 -8.32 -10.69
CA LEU A 20 3.49 -6.94 -11.17
C LEU A 20 4.41 -5.96 -10.44
N ILE A 21 4.55 -6.11 -9.13
CA ILE A 21 5.44 -5.29 -8.34
C ILE A 21 6.90 -5.57 -8.70
N ALA A 22 7.29 -6.83 -8.83
CA ALA A 22 8.64 -7.20 -9.23
C ALA A 22 9.00 -6.63 -10.61
N ARG A 23 8.05 -6.68 -11.54
CA ARG A 23 8.22 -6.11 -12.88
C ARG A 23 8.48 -4.60 -12.83
N ALA A 24 7.73 -3.90 -11.99
CA ALA A 24 7.91 -2.47 -11.80
C ALA A 24 9.27 -2.15 -11.17
N LEU A 25 9.70 -2.95 -10.18
CA LEU A 25 10.96 -2.75 -9.48
C LEU A 25 12.19 -3.02 -10.35
N VAL A 26 12.08 -3.94 -11.32
CA VAL A 26 13.19 -4.24 -12.24
C VAL A 26 13.61 -3.01 -13.03
N CYS A 27 12.69 -2.12 -13.33
CA CYS A 27 13.00 -0.88 -14.05
C CYS A 27 13.77 0.15 -13.21
N GLN A 28 13.97 -0.10 -11.93
CA GLN A 28 14.62 0.81 -10.98
C GLN A 28 14.05 2.24 -11.03
N PRO A 29 12.75 2.40 -10.80
CA PRO A 29 12.13 3.72 -10.90
C PRO A 29 12.56 4.63 -9.76
N GLU A 30 12.55 5.93 -9.99
CA GLU A 30 12.71 6.91 -8.93
C GLU A 30 11.43 7.05 -8.13
N ILE A 31 10.28 6.92 -8.80
CA ILE A 31 8.95 6.99 -8.19
C ILE A 31 8.16 5.77 -8.64
N LEU A 32 7.60 5.05 -7.67
CA LEU A 32 6.72 3.93 -7.92
C LEU A 32 5.34 4.27 -7.38
N ILE A 33 4.32 4.19 -8.24
CA ILE A 33 2.94 4.45 -7.86
C ILE A 33 2.15 3.15 -7.96
N LEU A 34 1.51 2.77 -6.86
CA LEU A 34 0.72 1.55 -6.77
C LEU A 34 -0.71 1.91 -6.37
N ASP A 35 -1.68 1.45 -7.15
CA ASP A 35 -3.09 1.67 -6.89
C ASP A 35 -3.72 0.39 -6.36
N GLU A 36 -4.14 0.41 -5.10
CA GLU A 36 -4.73 -0.73 -4.39
C GLU A 36 -3.92 -2.01 -4.57
N PRO A 37 -2.61 -2.00 -4.25
CA PRO A 37 -1.73 -3.11 -4.62
C PRO A 37 -2.03 -4.42 -3.90
N THR A 38 -2.82 -4.39 -2.84
CA THR A 38 -3.17 -5.58 -2.05
C THR A 38 -4.66 -5.86 -2.03
N ALA A 39 -5.42 -5.29 -2.97
CA ALA A 39 -6.83 -5.62 -3.11
C ALA A 39 -7.00 -7.10 -3.43
N ASN A 40 -7.92 -7.75 -2.72
CA ASN A 40 -8.28 -9.16 -2.93
C ASN A 40 -7.16 -10.18 -2.63
N VAL A 41 -6.15 -9.79 -1.85
CA VAL A 41 -5.16 -10.72 -1.32
C VAL A 41 -5.41 -10.95 0.17
N ASP A 42 -4.95 -12.08 0.70
CA ASP A 42 -5.09 -12.32 2.13
C ASP A 42 -4.11 -11.44 2.94
N MET A 43 -4.38 -11.33 4.24
CA MET A 43 -3.62 -10.47 5.13
C MET A 43 -2.12 -10.80 5.16
N ARG A 44 -1.77 -12.08 5.10
CA ARG A 44 -0.38 -12.52 5.14
C ARG A 44 0.39 -12.05 3.91
N ILE A 45 -0.23 -12.18 2.75
CA ILE A 45 0.37 -11.72 1.50
C ILE A 45 0.45 -10.20 1.49
N GLU A 46 -0.56 -9.54 2.00
CA GLU A 46 -0.56 -8.07 2.14
C GLU A 46 0.62 -7.59 2.99
N GLU A 47 0.85 -8.23 4.13
CA GLU A 47 2.00 -7.90 4.99
C GLU A 47 3.32 -8.12 4.27
N ASP A 48 3.45 -9.22 3.54
CA ASP A 48 4.66 -9.53 2.78
C ASP A 48 4.94 -8.48 1.71
N ILE A 49 3.91 -8.06 0.98
CA ILE A 49 4.03 -7.05 -0.05
C ILE A 49 4.46 -5.70 0.54
N PHE A 50 3.81 -5.26 1.62
CA PHE A 50 4.16 -3.99 2.23
C PHE A 50 5.52 -4.00 2.91
N SER A 51 5.94 -5.13 3.48
CA SER A 51 7.29 -5.27 4.02
C SER A 51 8.34 -5.16 2.92
N LEU A 52 8.07 -5.79 1.77
CA LEU A 52 8.93 -5.68 0.60
C LEU A 52 9.05 -4.23 0.12
N LEU A 53 7.92 -3.55 -0.03
CA LEU A 53 7.89 -2.16 -0.47
C LEU A 53 8.63 -1.24 0.50
N LYS A 54 8.48 -1.47 1.80
CA LYS A 54 9.18 -0.68 2.80
C LYS A 54 10.71 -0.82 2.67
N ASN A 55 11.19 -2.01 2.38
CA ASN A 55 12.62 -2.23 2.17
C ASN A 55 13.14 -1.45 0.95
N TYR A 56 12.34 -1.33 -0.10
CA TYR A 56 12.72 -0.56 -1.29
C TYR A 56 12.55 0.95 -1.12
N SER A 57 11.79 1.40 -0.14
CA SER A 57 11.51 2.83 0.06
C SER A 57 12.74 3.66 0.40
N ASP A 58 13.83 3.03 0.80
CA ASP A 58 15.11 3.71 1.04
C ASP A 58 15.79 4.14 -0.27
N HIS A 59 15.40 3.55 -1.38
CA HIS A 59 16.03 3.76 -2.68
C HIS A 59 15.13 4.49 -3.67
N MET A 60 13.85 4.59 -3.37
CA MET A 60 12.88 5.20 -4.27
C MET A 60 11.70 5.77 -3.48
N THR A 61 10.97 6.67 -4.10
CA THR A 61 9.72 7.17 -3.54
C THR A 61 8.59 6.24 -3.94
N ILE A 62 7.87 5.72 -2.96
CA ILE A 62 6.74 4.81 -3.19
C ILE A 62 5.46 5.49 -2.76
N ILE A 63 4.52 5.59 -3.67
CA ILE A 63 3.18 6.15 -3.43
C ILE A 63 2.17 5.02 -3.56
N VAL A 64 1.38 4.82 -2.52
CA VAL A 64 0.35 3.78 -2.49
C VAL A 64 -1.01 4.45 -2.34
N VAL A 65 -1.93 4.12 -3.24
CA VAL A 65 -3.33 4.51 -3.12
C VAL A 65 -4.08 3.36 -2.48
N SER A 66 -4.74 3.60 -1.36
CA SER A 66 -5.45 2.56 -0.63
C SER A 66 -6.58 3.13 0.21
N HIS A 67 -7.59 2.29 0.49
CA HIS A 67 -8.67 2.59 1.42
C HIS A 67 -8.37 2.10 2.84
N ASP A 68 -7.37 1.25 3.01
CA ASP A 68 -7.07 0.64 4.31
C ASP A 68 -5.99 1.43 5.04
N ILE A 69 -6.36 2.62 5.49
CA ILE A 69 -5.43 3.55 6.14
C ILE A 69 -4.92 2.99 7.47
N ALA A 70 -5.76 2.26 8.20
CA ALA A 70 -5.35 1.66 9.46
C ALA A 70 -4.17 0.69 9.28
N PHE A 71 -4.21 -0.10 8.21
CA PHE A 71 -3.16 -1.06 7.91
C PHE A 71 -1.91 -0.37 7.37
N ILE A 72 -2.06 0.49 6.36
CA ILE A 72 -0.90 1.09 5.69
C ILE A 72 -0.14 2.06 6.56
N SER A 73 -0.79 2.67 7.57
CA SER A 73 -0.10 3.60 8.47
C SER A 73 1.07 2.96 9.22
N GLY A 74 1.08 1.64 9.33
CA GLY A 74 2.22 0.90 9.91
C GLY A 74 3.44 0.81 9.00
N TYR A 75 3.31 1.14 7.72
CA TYR A 75 4.37 0.95 6.73
C TYR A 75 4.81 2.24 6.06
N VAL A 76 4.00 3.29 6.11
CA VAL A 76 4.26 4.54 5.39
C VAL A 76 4.71 5.64 6.33
N ASP A 77 5.48 6.59 5.82
CA ASP A 77 5.97 7.72 6.59
C ASP A 77 4.97 8.87 6.63
N ARG A 78 4.19 9.01 5.56
CA ARG A 78 3.22 10.10 5.42
C ARG A 78 1.95 9.59 4.77
N VAL A 79 0.84 10.19 5.15
CA VAL A 79 -0.46 9.91 4.54
C VAL A 79 -1.04 11.20 4.00
N ALA A 80 -1.48 11.15 2.74
CA ALA A 80 -2.20 12.24 2.11
C ALA A 80 -3.68 11.84 2.00
N CYS A 81 -4.53 12.60 2.66
CA CYS A 81 -5.97 12.37 2.62
C CYS A 81 -6.57 13.34 1.61
N LEU A 82 -7.25 12.78 0.60
CA LEU A 82 -7.86 13.55 -0.47
C LEU A 82 -9.37 13.43 -0.40
N ASN A 83 -10.02 14.56 -0.12
CA ASN A 83 -11.47 14.69 -0.19
C ASN A 83 -11.78 16.13 -0.61
N ARG A 84 -11.79 16.37 -1.91
CA ARG A 84 -11.85 17.68 -2.56
C ARG A 84 -10.62 18.56 -2.26
N THR A 85 -10.06 18.47 -1.05
CA THR A 85 -8.82 19.10 -0.65
C THR A 85 -7.83 18.03 -0.24
N LEU A 86 -6.56 18.32 -0.40
CA LEU A 86 -5.47 17.43 -0.02
C LEU A 86 -4.88 17.89 1.30
N VAL A 87 -4.87 16.98 2.28
CA VAL A 87 -4.25 17.22 3.59
C VAL A 87 -3.22 16.14 3.85
N CYS A 88 -1.98 16.54 4.09
CA CYS A 88 -0.88 15.61 4.35
C CYS A 88 -0.56 15.57 5.84
N HIS A 89 -0.35 14.38 6.35
CA HIS A 89 0.01 14.13 7.74
C HIS A 89 1.18 13.18 7.83
N ASN A 90 2.02 13.36 8.84
CA ASN A 90 2.91 12.29 9.26
C ASN A 90 2.08 11.18 9.92
N THR A 91 2.49 9.93 9.75
CA THR A 91 1.72 8.81 10.28
C THR A 91 1.51 8.86 11.79
N GLU A 92 2.46 9.43 12.51
CA GLU A 92 2.40 9.58 13.96
C GLU A 92 1.26 10.49 14.41
N SER A 93 0.83 11.43 13.59
CA SER A 93 -0.21 12.40 13.92
C SER A 93 -1.60 12.00 13.44
N ILE A 94 -1.74 10.89 12.75
CA ILE A 94 -3.02 10.45 12.20
C ILE A 94 -3.85 9.77 13.28
N SER A 95 -5.12 10.18 13.39
CA SER A 95 -6.11 9.55 14.24
C SER A 95 -7.37 9.24 13.44
N GLY A 96 -8.18 8.31 13.94
CA GLY A 96 -9.48 8.02 13.34
C GLY A 96 -10.37 9.24 13.25
N LYS A 97 -10.32 10.10 14.26
CA LYS A 97 -11.10 11.35 14.29
C LYS A 97 -10.72 12.30 13.17
N MET A 98 -9.43 12.44 12.89
CA MET A 98 -8.96 13.28 11.78
C MET A 98 -9.46 12.78 10.43
N ILE A 99 -9.45 11.46 10.24
CA ILE A 99 -9.94 10.85 9.02
C ILE A 99 -11.45 11.01 8.88
N GLU A 100 -12.19 10.84 9.96
CA GLU A 100 -13.64 11.09 9.98
C GLU A 100 -13.97 12.52 9.58
N GLU A 101 -13.25 13.50 10.10
CA GLU A 101 -13.44 14.91 9.77
C GLU A 101 -13.17 15.18 8.27
N LEU A 102 -12.17 14.52 7.70
CA LEU A 102 -11.79 14.72 6.30
C LEU A 102 -12.78 14.07 5.32
N TYR A 103 -13.32 12.91 5.67
CA TYR A 103 -14.18 12.15 4.76
C TYR A 103 -15.66 12.19 5.13
N ASP A 104 -16.01 12.86 6.21
CA ASP A 104 -17.39 12.91 6.74
C ASP A 104 -18.00 11.51 6.94
N ALA A 105 -17.17 10.54 7.29
CA ALA A 105 -17.59 9.17 7.49
C ALA A 105 -16.83 8.56 8.67
N PRO A 106 -17.52 7.73 9.48
CA PRO A 106 -16.86 7.03 10.57
C PRO A 106 -15.75 6.12 10.04
N VAL A 107 -14.58 6.21 10.65
CA VAL A 107 -13.44 5.36 10.33
C VAL A 107 -13.03 4.63 11.59
N LYS A 108 -12.99 3.29 11.53
CA LYS A 108 -12.43 2.50 12.62
C LYS A 108 -10.92 2.41 12.43
N MET A 109 -10.21 2.99 13.37
CA MET A 109 -8.77 2.84 13.46
C MET A 109 -8.45 1.70 14.41
N ILE A 110 -7.69 0.74 13.95
CA ILE A 110 -7.04 -0.21 14.85
C ILE A 110 -5.78 0.48 15.33
N HIS A 111 -5.63 0.57 16.65
CA HIS A 111 -4.45 1.21 17.21
C HIS A 111 -3.23 0.33 16.96
N HIS A 112 -2.39 0.78 16.06
CA HIS A 112 -1.06 0.22 15.90
C HIS A 112 -0.08 1.13 16.63
N HIS A 113 0.67 0.56 17.51
CA HIS A 113 1.77 1.26 18.14
C HIS A 113 3.00 1.14 17.26
N HIS A 114 3.45 2.24 16.76
CA HIS A 114 4.62 2.29 15.89
C HIS A 114 5.83 2.82 16.64
#